data_ddc50a2b383f68a8ef2b2e71df2dfe01
#
_entry.id   ddc50a2b383f68a8ef2b2e71df2dfe01
#
_cell.length_a   1.000
_cell.length_b   1.000
_cell.length_c   1.000
_cell.angle_alpha   90.00
_cell.angle_beta   90.00
_cell.angle_gamma   90.00
#
_symmetry.space_group_name_H-M   'P 1'
#
loop_
_entity.id
_entity.type
_entity.pdbx_description
1 polymer ?
#
loop_
_entity_poly.entity_id
_entity_poly.type
_entity_poly.pdbx_seq_one_letter_code
_entity_poly.pdbx_strand_id
1 'polypeptide(L)'
;MIVVRDTETLKGKRLVATIGFFDGVHLGHRFLIHELKQVAEAAGLPSAVITFPEHPRAVLHADYQPKLLNSFEEKLKHLASTGIDYCIVLDFTLELSRLTAKEFITTVLADRLHVDTLLIGYDHRFGHNREDGFEQYVTYGETCGIQIGRAHV
;
A
#
# COMPACT_ATOMS: atom_id res chain seq x y z
N MET A 1 -11.66 -10.64 -4.65
CA MET A 1 -10.30 -10.12 -4.41
C MET A 1 -9.27 -11.16 -4.83
N ILE A 2 -8.34 -10.75 -5.63
CA ILE A 2 -7.23 -11.61 -6.06
C ILE A 2 -6.01 -11.27 -5.22
N VAL A 3 -5.42 -12.27 -4.57
CA VAL A 3 -4.19 -12.09 -3.78
C VAL A 3 -2.99 -12.27 -4.70
N VAL A 4 -2.13 -11.25 -4.77
CA VAL A 4 -0.96 -11.23 -5.65
C VAL A 4 0.31 -11.26 -4.81
N ARG A 5 1.11 -12.31 -4.94
CA ARG A 5 2.44 -12.41 -4.32
C ARG A 5 3.55 -12.26 -5.35
N ASP A 6 3.30 -12.66 -6.58
CA ASP A 6 4.23 -12.50 -7.69
C ASP A 6 3.81 -11.29 -8.52
N THR A 7 4.56 -10.19 -8.41
CA THR A 7 4.24 -8.93 -9.07
C THR A 7 4.35 -8.99 -10.60
N GLU A 8 4.99 -10.00 -11.15
CA GLU A 8 5.03 -10.21 -12.61
C GLU A 8 3.62 -10.42 -13.18
N THR A 9 2.69 -10.95 -12.38
CA THR A 9 1.30 -11.14 -12.82
C THR A 9 0.58 -9.82 -13.07
N LEU A 10 1.11 -8.71 -12.58
CA LEU A 10 0.54 -7.37 -12.74
C LEU A 10 1.14 -6.62 -13.94
N LYS A 11 2.06 -7.23 -14.66
CA LYS A 11 2.72 -6.61 -15.81
C LYS A 11 1.68 -6.17 -16.85
N GLY A 12 1.76 -4.90 -17.25
CA GLY A 12 0.82 -4.32 -18.20
C GLY A 12 -0.50 -3.84 -17.60
N LYS A 13 -0.69 -3.98 -16.30
CA LYS A 13 -1.91 -3.51 -15.62
C LYS A 13 -1.60 -2.27 -14.79
N ARG A 14 -2.42 -1.24 -14.92
CA ARG A 14 -2.34 -0.06 -14.07
C ARG A 14 -3.36 -0.19 -12.93
N LEU A 15 -3.03 0.34 -11.77
CA LEU A 15 -3.81 0.16 -10.55
C LEU A 15 -4.02 1.49 -9.84
N VAL A 16 -5.15 1.60 -9.13
CA VAL A 16 -5.33 2.60 -8.09
C VAL A 16 -5.12 1.88 -6.76
N ALA A 17 -4.14 2.30 -5.99
CA ALA A 17 -3.69 1.54 -4.83
C ALA A 17 -3.62 2.38 -3.55
N THR A 18 -3.68 1.71 -2.42
CA THR A 18 -3.28 2.22 -1.12
C THR A 18 -2.28 1.25 -0.50
N ILE A 19 -1.54 1.71 0.48
CA ILE A 19 -0.50 0.89 1.13
C ILE A 19 -0.63 1.00 2.65
N GLY A 20 -0.46 -0.11 3.35
CA GLY A 20 -0.46 -0.17 4.80
C GLY A 20 -0.41 -1.60 5.32
N PHE A 21 -0.24 -1.75 6.62
CA PHE A 21 -0.26 -3.07 7.22
C PHE A 21 -1.69 -3.59 7.42
N PHE A 22 -2.64 -2.70 7.74
CA PHE A 22 -4.07 -3.00 7.86
C PHE A 22 -4.42 -4.06 8.90
N ASP A 23 -3.75 -4.03 10.06
CA ASP A 23 -4.11 -4.92 11.15
C ASP A 23 -5.50 -4.54 11.70
N GLY A 24 -6.39 -5.54 11.78
CA GLY A 24 -7.75 -5.35 12.29
C GLY A 24 -8.73 -4.72 11.31
N VAL A 25 -8.29 -4.12 10.22
CA VAL A 25 -9.12 -3.44 9.21
C VAL A 25 -10.23 -2.61 9.88
N HIS A 26 -9.83 -1.66 10.74
CA HIS A 26 -10.76 -0.83 11.52
C HIS A 26 -11.48 0.22 10.65
N LEU A 27 -12.35 1.04 11.29
CA LEU A 27 -13.20 2.01 10.58
C LEU A 27 -12.42 2.97 9.68
N GLY A 28 -11.26 3.46 10.14
CA GLY A 28 -10.41 4.34 9.32
C GLY A 28 -9.90 3.65 8.06
N HIS A 29 -9.52 2.37 8.18
CA HIS A 29 -9.11 1.56 7.02
C HIS A 29 -10.29 1.36 6.06
N ARG A 30 -11.48 1.10 6.58
CA ARG A 30 -12.67 0.92 5.74
C ARG A 30 -13.03 2.19 4.99
N PHE A 31 -12.90 3.34 5.63
CA PHE A 31 -13.12 4.63 4.99
C PHE A 31 -12.12 4.85 3.84
N LEU A 32 -10.84 4.62 4.11
CA LEU A 32 -9.79 4.74 3.11
C LEU A 32 -10.04 3.80 1.91
N ILE A 33 -10.42 2.56 2.18
CA ILE A 33 -10.71 1.58 1.13
C ILE A 33 -11.94 1.98 0.33
N HIS A 34 -12.97 2.54 0.98
CA HIS A 34 -14.15 3.03 0.29
C HIS A 34 -13.78 4.16 -0.69
N GLU A 35 -12.99 5.14 -0.25
CA GLU A 35 -12.51 6.20 -1.15
C GLU A 35 -11.66 5.64 -2.28
N LEU A 36 -10.80 4.67 -1.98
CA LEU A 36 -9.95 4.00 -2.96
C LEU A 36 -10.80 3.40 -4.09
N LYS A 37 -11.86 2.71 -3.74
CA LYS A 37 -12.76 2.09 -4.70
C LYS A 37 -13.45 3.12 -5.58
N GLN A 38 -13.86 4.25 -4.99
CA GLN A 38 -14.49 5.33 -5.75
C GLN A 38 -13.51 5.96 -6.75
N VAL A 39 -12.28 6.19 -6.34
CA VAL A 39 -11.25 6.73 -7.23
C VAL A 39 -10.92 5.76 -8.35
N ALA A 40 -10.81 4.47 -8.04
CA ALA A 40 -10.54 3.42 -9.02
C ALA A 40 -11.67 3.33 -10.05
N GLU A 41 -12.92 3.34 -9.59
CA GLU A 41 -14.08 3.28 -10.46
C GLU A 41 -14.13 4.49 -11.40
N ALA A 42 -13.89 5.68 -10.87
CA ALA A 42 -13.87 6.90 -11.68
C ALA A 42 -12.76 6.88 -12.73
N ALA A 43 -11.64 6.25 -12.42
CA ALA A 43 -10.50 6.11 -13.35
C ALA A 43 -10.66 4.94 -14.34
N GLY A 44 -11.62 4.06 -14.12
CA GLY A 44 -11.78 2.84 -14.91
C GLY A 44 -10.64 1.84 -14.70
N LEU A 45 -10.03 1.84 -13.51
CA LEU A 45 -8.90 0.99 -13.17
C LEU A 45 -9.23 0.10 -11.97
N PRO A 46 -8.57 -1.06 -11.84
CA PRO A 46 -8.77 -1.90 -10.66
C PRO A 46 -8.21 -1.27 -9.39
N SER A 47 -8.83 -1.58 -8.27
CA SER A 47 -8.43 -1.15 -6.95
C SER A 47 -7.51 -2.18 -6.31
N ALA A 48 -6.50 -1.73 -5.58
CA ALA A 48 -5.55 -2.62 -4.92
C ALA A 48 -5.16 -2.11 -3.54
N VAL A 49 -5.01 -3.03 -2.61
CA VAL A 49 -4.38 -2.77 -1.31
C VAL A 49 -3.02 -3.43 -1.33
N ILE A 50 -1.97 -2.67 -1.04
CA ILE A 50 -0.61 -3.18 -0.89
C ILE A 50 -0.36 -3.36 0.60
N THR A 51 -0.04 -4.57 1.02
CA THR A 51 0.18 -4.90 2.43
C THR A 51 1.35 -5.86 2.60
N PHE A 52 1.66 -6.19 3.84
CA PHE A 52 2.81 -7.02 4.20
C PHE A 52 2.33 -8.21 5.04
N PRO A 53 2.95 -9.40 4.88
CA PRO A 53 2.56 -10.57 5.68
C PRO A 53 2.99 -10.44 7.13
N GLU A 54 4.09 -9.74 7.39
CA GLU A 54 4.62 -9.50 8.74
C GLU A 54 4.67 -8.01 9.02
N HIS A 55 4.50 -7.65 10.30
CA HIS A 55 4.61 -6.26 10.70
C HIS A 55 6.03 -5.75 10.42
N PRO A 56 6.19 -4.59 9.76
CA PRO A 56 7.53 -4.08 9.42
C PRO A 56 8.49 -3.99 10.61
N ARG A 57 8.00 -3.63 11.79
CA ARG A 57 8.84 -3.55 12.99
C ARG A 57 9.35 -4.93 13.44
N ALA A 58 8.60 -6.00 13.19
CA ALA A 58 9.04 -7.35 13.52
C ALA A 58 10.22 -7.78 12.64
N VAL A 59 10.29 -7.30 11.41
CA VAL A 59 11.41 -7.58 10.50
C VAL A 59 12.66 -6.78 10.90
N LEU A 60 12.48 -5.50 11.28
CA LEU A 60 13.59 -4.61 11.63
C LEU A 60 14.14 -4.89 13.04
N HIS A 61 13.30 -5.36 13.95
CA HIS A 61 13.65 -5.61 15.34
C HIS A 61 13.25 -7.05 15.71
N ALA A 62 14.20 -7.98 15.66
CA ALA A 62 13.95 -9.40 15.83
C ALA A 62 13.33 -9.76 17.21
N ASP A 63 13.57 -8.91 18.22
CA ASP A 63 13.01 -9.08 19.57
C ASP A 63 11.59 -8.48 19.70
N TYR A 64 11.12 -7.74 18.70
CA TYR A 64 9.81 -7.13 18.72
C TYR A 64 8.75 -8.15 18.31
N GLN A 65 7.80 -8.37 19.20
CA GLN A 65 6.65 -9.25 18.91
C GLN A 65 5.37 -8.43 19.05
N PRO A 66 4.85 -7.90 17.93
CA PRO A 66 3.65 -7.09 17.96
C PRO A 66 2.43 -7.94 18.37
N LYS A 67 1.57 -7.34 19.18
CA LYS A 67 0.24 -7.91 19.45
C LYS A 67 -0.65 -7.55 18.27
N LEU A 68 -0.87 -8.48 17.39
CA LEU A 68 -1.72 -8.28 16.23
C LEU A 68 -3.18 -8.56 16.55
N LEU A 69 -4.09 -7.76 16.01
CA LEU A 69 -5.54 -7.96 16.17
C LEU A 69 -6.00 -9.17 15.36
N ASN A 70 -5.38 -9.40 14.21
CA ASN A 70 -5.75 -10.48 13.31
C ASN A 70 -4.52 -11.25 12.85
N SER A 71 -4.72 -12.53 12.53
CA SER A 71 -3.76 -13.31 11.76
C SER A 71 -3.72 -12.75 10.32
N PHE A 72 -2.72 -13.16 9.55
CA PHE A 72 -2.63 -12.76 8.14
C PHE A 72 -3.83 -13.26 7.34
N GLU A 73 -4.28 -14.49 7.60
CA GLU A 73 -5.46 -15.06 6.93
C GLU A 73 -6.73 -14.29 7.25
N GLU A 74 -6.92 -13.91 8.51
CA GLU A 74 -8.06 -13.09 8.92
C GLU A 74 -8.02 -11.72 8.26
N LYS A 75 -6.83 -11.12 8.18
CA LYS A 75 -6.65 -9.85 7.47
C LYS A 75 -7.09 -9.96 6.02
N LEU A 76 -6.69 -11.01 5.32
CA LEU A 76 -7.10 -11.23 3.94
C LEU A 76 -8.62 -11.37 3.80
N LYS A 77 -9.28 -12.05 4.74
CA LYS A 77 -10.72 -12.17 4.75
C LYS A 77 -11.41 -10.81 4.94
N HIS A 78 -10.91 -10.00 5.87
CA HIS A 78 -11.43 -8.66 6.10
C HIS A 78 -11.27 -7.76 4.88
N LEU A 79 -10.11 -7.81 4.23
CA LEU A 79 -9.89 -7.05 3.01
C LEU A 79 -10.79 -7.52 1.88
N ALA A 80 -10.97 -8.83 1.73
CA ALA A 80 -11.86 -9.38 0.71
C ALA A 80 -13.30 -8.88 0.88
N SER A 81 -13.76 -8.73 2.13
CA SER A 81 -15.10 -8.24 2.42
C SER A 81 -15.32 -6.80 1.99
N THR A 82 -14.27 -6.04 1.73
CA THR A 82 -14.40 -4.64 1.28
C THR A 82 -14.68 -4.50 -0.20
N GLY A 83 -14.50 -5.56 -0.98
CA GLY A 83 -14.76 -5.55 -2.43
C GLY A 83 -13.65 -4.99 -3.28
N ILE A 84 -12.43 -4.83 -2.75
CA ILE A 84 -11.27 -4.43 -3.56
C ILE A 84 -10.92 -5.54 -4.56
N ASP A 85 -10.30 -5.15 -5.68
CA ASP A 85 -9.98 -6.09 -6.75
C ASP A 85 -8.73 -6.93 -6.47
N TYR A 86 -7.69 -6.30 -5.92
CA TYR A 86 -6.41 -6.96 -5.64
C TYR A 86 -5.91 -6.68 -4.24
N CYS A 87 -5.27 -7.69 -3.66
CA CYS A 87 -4.43 -7.51 -2.48
C CYS A 87 -3.01 -7.90 -2.86
N ILE A 88 -2.12 -6.93 -2.92
CA ILE A 88 -0.72 -7.15 -3.28
C ILE A 88 0.07 -7.35 -1.99
N VAL A 89 0.68 -8.51 -1.85
CA VAL A 89 1.45 -8.88 -0.66
C VAL A 89 2.93 -8.71 -0.99
N LEU A 90 3.57 -7.74 -0.35
CA LEU A 90 5.00 -7.49 -0.48
C LEU A 90 5.72 -7.99 0.77
N ASP A 91 6.83 -8.70 0.59
CA ASP A 91 7.70 -9.04 1.70
C ASP A 91 8.46 -7.79 2.16
N PHE A 92 8.36 -7.47 3.44
CA PHE A 92 9.09 -6.35 4.01
C PHE A 92 10.48 -6.84 4.41
N THR A 93 11.43 -6.69 3.48
CA THR A 93 12.83 -7.10 3.66
C THR A 93 13.65 -5.94 4.22
N LEU A 94 14.85 -6.25 4.73
CA LEU A 94 15.80 -5.21 5.13
C LEU A 94 16.17 -4.32 3.94
N GLU A 95 16.30 -4.92 2.76
CA GLU A 95 16.58 -4.18 1.54
C GLU A 95 15.47 -3.18 1.24
N LEU A 96 14.21 -3.61 1.28
CA LEU A 96 13.06 -2.72 1.09
C LEU A 96 13.04 -1.59 2.12
N SER A 97 13.38 -1.91 3.38
CA SER A 97 13.38 -0.92 4.48
C SER A 97 14.39 0.20 4.30
N ARG A 98 15.42 -0.02 3.49
CA ARG A 98 16.49 0.97 3.25
C ARG A 98 16.15 1.94 2.13
N LEU A 99 15.09 1.68 1.38
CA LEU A 99 14.69 2.58 0.30
C LEU A 99 14.17 3.89 0.88
N THR A 100 14.61 5.00 0.29
CA THR A 100 13.99 6.30 0.59
C THR A 100 12.57 6.32 0.03
N ALA A 101 11.74 7.27 0.45
CA ALA A 101 10.41 7.42 -0.11
C ALA A 101 10.45 7.58 -1.62
N LYS A 102 11.38 8.40 -2.12
CA LYS A 102 11.56 8.59 -3.57
C LYS A 102 11.88 7.28 -4.27
N GLU A 103 12.84 6.52 -3.74
CA GLU A 103 13.22 5.23 -4.33
C GLU A 103 12.06 4.24 -4.30
N PHE A 104 11.33 4.19 -3.20
CA PHE A 104 10.16 3.31 -3.08
C PHE A 104 9.08 3.66 -4.12
N ILE A 105 8.76 4.95 -4.25
CA ILE A 105 7.75 5.40 -5.21
C ILE A 105 8.18 5.10 -6.65
N THR A 106 9.41 5.39 -7.00
CA THR A 106 9.88 5.25 -8.38
C THR A 106 10.16 3.79 -8.77
N THR A 107 10.75 2.99 -7.87
CA THR A 107 11.16 1.62 -8.21
C THR A 107 10.09 0.59 -7.90
N VAL A 108 9.43 0.69 -6.75
CA VAL A 108 8.43 -0.31 -6.36
C VAL A 108 7.06 0.05 -6.91
N LEU A 109 6.55 1.23 -6.60
CA LEU A 109 5.19 1.60 -6.99
C LEU A 109 5.05 1.85 -8.49
N ALA A 110 5.99 2.56 -9.11
CA ALA A 110 5.91 2.84 -10.54
C ALA A 110 6.41 1.67 -11.39
N ASP A 111 7.68 1.32 -11.26
CA ASP A 111 8.30 0.36 -12.18
C ASP A 111 7.83 -1.07 -11.97
N ARG A 112 7.67 -1.48 -10.71
CA ARG A 112 7.33 -2.87 -10.40
C ARG A 112 5.83 -3.13 -10.36
N LEU A 113 5.04 -2.23 -9.76
CA LEU A 113 3.61 -2.43 -9.54
C LEU A 113 2.71 -1.66 -10.50
N HIS A 114 3.25 -0.74 -11.27
CA HIS A 114 2.51 0.06 -12.24
C HIS A 114 1.33 0.82 -11.64
N VAL A 115 1.55 1.41 -10.45
CA VAL A 115 0.53 2.20 -9.79
C VAL A 115 0.26 3.48 -10.57
N ASP A 116 -0.99 3.71 -10.93
CA ASP A 116 -1.43 4.96 -11.58
C ASP A 116 -1.69 6.05 -10.55
N THR A 117 -2.40 5.70 -9.49
CA THR A 117 -2.77 6.61 -8.41
C THR A 117 -2.57 5.90 -7.08
N LEU A 118 -1.89 6.55 -6.15
CA LEU A 118 -1.71 6.08 -4.79
C LEU A 118 -2.52 6.97 -3.84
N LEU A 119 -3.45 6.37 -3.10
CA LEU A 119 -4.20 7.06 -2.07
C LEU A 119 -3.64 6.64 -0.72
N ILE A 120 -3.24 7.59 0.11
CA ILE A 120 -2.67 7.29 1.42
C ILE A 120 -3.52 7.85 2.54
N GLY A 121 -3.45 7.20 3.71
CA GLY A 121 -4.10 7.70 4.92
C GLY A 121 -3.47 9.01 5.38
N TYR A 122 -4.22 9.79 6.15
CA TYR A 122 -3.84 11.15 6.54
C TYR A 122 -2.45 11.24 7.19
N ASP A 123 -2.16 10.33 8.12
CA ASP A 123 -0.90 10.35 8.86
C ASP A 123 0.11 9.30 8.37
N HIS A 124 -0.16 8.68 7.23
CA HIS A 124 0.72 7.62 6.75
C HIS A 124 2.03 8.18 6.22
N ARG A 125 3.13 7.59 6.66
CA ARG A 125 4.47 7.88 6.16
C ARG A 125 5.20 6.60 5.82
N PHE A 126 6.02 6.65 4.80
CA PHE A 126 6.83 5.52 4.37
C PHE A 126 8.22 5.99 3.91
N GLY A 127 9.08 5.02 3.61
CA GLY A 127 10.47 5.29 3.27
C GLY A 127 11.38 5.25 4.49
N HIS A 128 12.67 5.13 4.23
CA HIS A 128 13.69 5.05 5.28
C HIS A 128 13.66 6.32 6.15
N ASN A 129 13.65 6.14 7.46
CA ASN A 129 13.60 7.21 8.47
C ASN A 129 12.31 8.04 8.47
N ARG A 130 11.39 7.83 7.55
CA ARG A 130 10.10 8.55 7.48
C ARG A 130 10.26 10.08 7.54
N GLU A 131 11.29 10.60 6.89
CA GLU A 131 11.62 12.03 6.91
C GLU A 131 10.70 12.85 6.03
N ASP A 132 10.25 12.29 4.91
CA ASP A 132 9.41 12.98 3.96
C ASP A 132 7.94 12.93 4.36
N GLY A 133 7.18 13.92 3.91
CA GLY A 133 5.75 14.00 4.10
C GLY A 133 5.00 13.97 2.77
N PHE A 134 3.71 14.23 2.85
CA PHE A 134 2.80 14.13 1.71
C PHE A 134 3.24 14.98 0.50
N GLU A 135 3.66 16.21 0.74
CA GLU A 135 4.06 17.11 -0.35
C GLU A 135 5.25 16.57 -1.14
N GLN A 136 6.23 16.00 -0.44
CA GLN A 136 7.36 15.36 -1.08
C GLN A 136 6.93 14.14 -1.89
N TYR A 137 5.99 13.34 -1.36
CA TYR A 137 5.47 12.17 -2.08
C TYR A 137 4.81 12.57 -3.40
N VAL A 138 4.00 13.64 -3.37
CA VAL A 138 3.36 14.19 -4.59
C VAL A 138 4.42 14.54 -5.63
N THR A 139 5.47 15.25 -5.21
CA THR A 139 6.57 15.64 -6.10
C THR A 139 7.27 14.41 -6.70
N TYR A 140 7.57 13.40 -5.88
CA TYR A 140 8.20 12.17 -6.37
C TYR A 140 7.30 11.44 -7.36
N GLY A 141 5.99 11.39 -7.08
CA GLY A 141 5.03 10.77 -7.98
C GLY A 141 5.00 11.46 -9.34
N GLU A 142 5.03 12.78 -9.37
CA GLU A 142 5.01 13.54 -10.62
C GLU A 142 6.20 13.18 -11.52
N THR A 143 7.36 12.86 -10.94
CA THR A 143 8.55 12.50 -11.73
C THR A 143 8.42 11.15 -12.43
N CYS A 144 7.52 10.27 -11.98
CA CYS A 144 7.37 8.91 -12.51
C CYS A 144 5.94 8.59 -12.97
N GLY A 145 5.06 9.59 -13.03
CA GLY A 145 3.71 9.42 -13.56
C GLY A 145 2.69 8.85 -12.60
N ILE A 146 2.94 8.92 -11.30
CA ILE A 146 1.98 8.50 -10.27
C ILE A 146 1.30 9.72 -9.67
N GLN A 147 -0.04 9.70 -9.62
CA GLN A 147 -0.82 10.67 -8.87
C GLN A 147 -0.89 10.21 -7.42
N ILE A 148 -0.57 11.08 -6.49
CA ILE A 148 -0.63 10.76 -5.07
C ILE A 148 -1.66 11.64 -4.39
N GLY A 149 -2.65 11.02 -3.76
CA GLY A 149 -3.72 11.70 -3.04
C GLY A 149 -3.78 11.26 -1.58
N ARG A 150 -4.44 12.07 -0.77
CA ARG A 150 -4.63 11.80 0.65
C ARG A 150 -6.12 11.57 0.90
N ALA A 151 -6.45 10.50 1.63
CA ALA A 151 -7.83 10.25 2.02
C ALA A 151 -8.28 11.29 3.05
N HIS A 152 -9.49 11.79 2.89
CA HIS A 152 -10.12 12.70 3.85
C HIS A 152 -10.81 11.85 4.91
N VAL A 153 -10.41 12.01 6.14
CA VAL A 153 -11.00 11.31 7.29
C VAL A 153 -11.83 12.27 8.10
#